data_384ee23f37d94701ff5ccb379707162b
#
_entry.id   384ee23f37d94701ff5ccb379707162b
#
_cell.length_a   1.000
_cell.length_b   1.000
_cell.length_c   1.000
_cell.angle_alpha   90.00
_cell.angle_beta   90.00
_cell.angle_gamma   90.00
#
_symmetry.space_group_name_H-M   'P 1'
#
loop_
_entity.id
_entity.type
_entity.pdbx_description
1 polymer ?
#
loop_
_entity_poly.entity_id
_entity_poly.type
_entity_poly.pdbx_seq_one_letter_code
_entity_poly.pdbx_strand_id
1 'polypeptide(L)'
;MNDSPIVVRVRLDLSYDGTDFAGWADQPALRTVQGTLEAALARVVRAESLPRLVVAGRTDAGVHARGQVAHLDIPHAAWRRLPSRFRRDEAESLAARLNAVLPSDIIVRAASVAPPGFDARFSATERRYAYRISDAGLSPDPLVRRHVLTYPRALDIGSLEAASRSLTGLRDFCAFCRPREGATTIRDLRELSWRREVSGADAWLVVATVRADAFCHSMVRSLVGAVLAVGDGRRDAEWLSRVASSPKRSPAIAVAPGHGLTLEQVVYPSDAEVARRAAETRGRRTLN
;
A
#
# COMPACT_ATOMS: atom_id res chain seq x y z
N MET A 1 2.44 -27.79 30.06
CA MET A 1 2.48 -28.03 28.60
C MET A 1 1.76 -26.87 27.93
N ASN A 2 2.45 -26.12 27.09
CA ASN A 2 1.89 -24.93 26.41
C ASN A 2 0.99 -25.45 25.29
N ASP A 3 -0.30 -25.55 25.55
CA ASP A 3 -1.31 -26.03 24.60
C ASP A 3 -1.71 -24.84 23.67
N SER A 4 -0.70 -24.25 23.00
CA SER A 4 -0.97 -23.24 22.00
C SER A 4 -1.71 -23.91 20.84
N PRO A 5 -2.89 -23.43 20.43
CA PRO A 5 -3.65 -24.06 19.36
C PRO A 5 -2.81 -24.13 18.09
N ILE A 6 -2.79 -25.30 17.45
CA ILE A 6 -2.15 -25.47 16.14
C ILE A 6 -2.87 -24.55 15.15
N VAL A 7 -2.12 -23.63 14.54
CA VAL A 7 -2.65 -22.66 13.57
C VAL A 7 -1.98 -22.83 12.20
N VAL A 8 -2.69 -22.46 11.16
CA VAL A 8 -2.17 -22.33 9.80
C VAL A 8 -2.08 -20.84 9.49
N ARG A 9 -0.89 -20.34 9.22
CA ARG A 9 -0.72 -18.97 8.70
C ARG A 9 -1.09 -18.92 7.24
N VAL A 10 -2.05 -18.07 6.91
CA VAL A 10 -2.55 -17.90 5.55
C VAL A 10 -2.17 -16.50 5.06
N ARG A 11 -1.52 -16.46 3.90
CA ARG A 11 -1.29 -15.24 3.12
C ARG A 11 -2.47 -14.99 2.21
N LEU A 12 -2.91 -13.74 2.13
CA LEU A 12 -3.92 -13.24 1.22
C LEU A 12 -3.32 -12.17 0.32
N ASP A 13 -3.39 -12.37 -1.00
CA ASP A 13 -3.06 -11.36 -1.99
C ASP A 13 -4.37 -10.68 -2.43
N LEU A 14 -4.43 -9.35 -2.30
CA LEU A 14 -5.67 -8.58 -2.35
C LEU A 14 -5.59 -7.44 -3.36
N SER A 15 -6.74 -7.09 -3.94
CA SER A 15 -6.93 -5.81 -4.63
C SER A 15 -8.22 -5.15 -4.18
N TYR A 16 -8.26 -3.81 -4.20
CA TYR A 16 -9.46 -3.04 -3.85
C TYR A 16 -9.49 -1.67 -4.50
N ASP A 17 -10.71 -1.23 -4.82
CA ASP A 17 -11.04 0.17 -5.08
C ASP A 17 -11.22 0.88 -3.73
N GLY A 18 -10.29 1.77 -3.40
CA GLY A 18 -10.26 2.47 -2.12
C GLY A 18 -11.25 3.62 -1.99
N THR A 19 -11.98 3.99 -3.06
CA THR A 19 -12.80 5.21 -3.16
C THR A 19 -13.72 5.38 -1.95
N ASP A 20 -14.48 4.34 -1.61
CA ASP A 20 -15.51 4.39 -0.59
C ASP A 20 -15.03 3.83 0.77
N PHE A 21 -13.70 3.70 0.96
CA PHE A 21 -13.11 3.26 2.21
C PHE A 21 -12.40 4.40 2.97
N ALA A 22 -12.60 4.44 4.27
CA ALA A 22 -11.87 5.31 5.21
C ALA A 22 -10.41 4.86 5.43
N GLY A 23 -9.86 4.07 4.50
CA GLY A 23 -8.54 3.49 4.49
C GLY A 23 -8.54 2.01 4.89
N TRP A 24 -7.32 1.48 5.12
CA TRP A 24 -7.16 0.08 5.48
C TRP A 24 -7.62 -0.23 6.92
N ALA A 25 -7.06 0.50 7.89
CA ALA A 25 -7.20 0.13 9.30
C ALA A 25 -8.63 0.24 9.80
N ASP A 26 -9.07 -0.76 10.54
CA ASP A 26 -10.37 -0.77 11.21
C ASP A 26 -10.53 0.45 12.13
N GLN A 27 -11.68 1.12 12.02
CA GLN A 27 -12.06 2.31 12.76
C GLN A 27 -13.55 2.22 13.12
N PRO A 28 -13.93 2.59 14.35
CA PRO A 28 -15.33 2.56 14.77
C PRO A 28 -16.24 3.36 13.83
N ALA A 29 -17.38 2.77 13.46
CA ALA A 29 -18.41 3.36 12.61
C ALA A 29 -17.98 3.75 11.18
N LEU A 30 -16.76 3.41 10.74
CA LEU A 30 -16.28 3.70 9.40
C LEU A 30 -16.12 2.42 8.57
N ARG A 31 -16.45 2.52 7.29
CA ARG A 31 -16.19 1.44 6.33
C ARG A 31 -14.70 1.38 6.01
N THR A 32 -14.04 0.29 6.37
CA THR A 32 -12.60 0.08 6.16
C THR A 32 -12.34 -1.24 5.46
N VAL A 33 -11.21 -1.36 4.76
CA VAL A 33 -10.84 -2.60 4.06
C VAL A 33 -10.65 -3.74 5.05
N GLN A 34 -9.94 -3.49 6.16
CA GLN A 34 -9.70 -4.49 7.22
C GLN A 34 -10.98 -4.97 7.87
N GLY A 35 -11.86 -4.07 8.29
CA GLY A 35 -13.13 -4.43 8.93
C GLY A 35 -14.04 -5.25 8.00
N THR A 36 -14.11 -4.87 6.71
CA THR A 36 -14.88 -5.62 5.71
C THR A 36 -14.33 -7.02 5.48
N LEU A 37 -13.00 -7.17 5.38
CA LEU A 37 -12.33 -8.46 5.22
C LEU A 37 -12.48 -9.35 6.46
N GLU A 38 -12.30 -8.79 7.66
CA GLU A 38 -12.42 -9.53 8.93
C GLU A 38 -13.88 -10.03 9.14
N ALA A 39 -14.87 -9.22 8.78
CA ALA A 39 -16.28 -9.66 8.80
C ALA A 39 -16.55 -10.79 7.80
N ALA A 40 -16.00 -10.72 6.58
CA ALA A 40 -16.10 -11.79 5.60
C ALA A 40 -15.41 -13.08 6.05
N LEU A 41 -14.20 -12.96 6.64
CA LEU A 41 -13.45 -14.08 7.22
C LEU A 41 -14.24 -14.76 8.34
N ALA A 42 -14.84 -14.03 9.26
CA ALA A 42 -15.66 -14.57 10.33
C ALA A 42 -16.83 -15.42 9.80
N ARG A 43 -17.50 -14.94 8.74
CA ARG A 43 -18.60 -15.66 8.07
C ARG A 43 -18.14 -16.94 7.36
N VAL A 44 -16.95 -16.91 6.72
CA VAL A 44 -16.45 -18.02 5.89
C VAL A 44 -15.78 -19.09 6.73
N VAL A 45 -14.89 -18.69 7.66
CA VAL A 45 -14.08 -19.62 8.45
C VAL A 45 -14.87 -20.23 9.63
N ARG A 46 -15.86 -19.49 10.18
CA ARG A 46 -16.71 -19.93 11.29
C ARG A 46 -15.91 -20.42 12.49
N ALA A 47 -14.82 -19.75 12.82
CA ALA A 47 -14.08 -19.97 14.06
C ALA A 47 -14.67 -19.09 15.18
N GLU A 48 -14.56 -19.54 16.44
CA GLU A 48 -15.03 -18.78 17.60
C GLU A 48 -14.37 -17.41 17.70
N SER A 49 -13.09 -17.34 17.34
CA SER A 49 -12.34 -16.09 17.19
C SER A 49 -11.32 -16.21 16.07
N LEU A 50 -11.10 -15.12 15.36
CA LEU A 50 -10.01 -14.99 14.40
C LEU A 50 -9.12 -13.83 14.84
N PRO A 51 -7.79 -14.02 14.79
CA PRO A 51 -6.88 -12.91 15.02
C PRO A 51 -7.03 -11.86 13.93
N ARG A 52 -6.70 -10.60 14.26
CA ARG A 52 -6.73 -9.51 13.31
C ARG A 52 -5.77 -9.75 12.15
N LEU A 53 -6.17 -9.27 10.97
CA LEU A 53 -5.31 -9.26 9.79
C LEU A 53 -4.07 -8.39 10.02
N VAL A 54 -2.90 -8.93 9.69
CA VAL A 54 -1.63 -8.20 9.60
C VAL A 54 -1.35 -7.86 8.15
N VAL A 55 -1.28 -6.58 7.83
CA VAL A 55 -1.11 -6.06 6.46
C VAL A 55 0.32 -5.63 6.18
N ALA A 56 0.78 -5.77 4.94
CA ALA A 56 2.10 -5.35 4.49
C ALA A 56 2.33 -3.83 4.63
N GLY A 57 1.28 -3.04 4.39
CA GLY A 57 1.29 -1.60 4.56
C GLY A 57 -0.13 -1.05 4.56
N ARG A 58 -0.47 -0.24 5.57
CA ARG A 58 -1.78 0.42 5.61
C ARG A 58 -1.86 1.45 4.50
N THR A 59 -3.01 1.54 3.84
CA THR A 59 -3.34 2.61 2.89
C THR A 59 -4.26 3.64 3.56
N ASP A 60 -4.10 4.91 3.17
CA ASP A 60 -4.95 6.01 3.63
C ASP A 60 -6.35 5.93 2.98
N ALA A 61 -7.29 6.75 3.47
CA ALA A 61 -8.62 6.90 2.87
C ALA A 61 -8.53 7.26 1.37
N GLY A 62 -9.34 6.60 0.55
CA GLY A 62 -9.39 6.79 -0.90
C GLY A 62 -8.22 6.19 -1.68
N VAL A 63 -7.25 5.56 -1.04
CA VAL A 63 -6.09 4.92 -1.71
C VAL A 63 -6.43 3.50 -2.13
N HIS A 64 -6.13 3.17 -3.38
CA HIS A 64 -6.40 1.86 -3.98
C HIS A 64 -5.25 0.88 -3.79
N ALA A 65 -5.51 -0.39 -4.09
CA ALA A 65 -4.46 -1.40 -4.20
C ALA A 65 -4.77 -2.43 -5.31
N ARG A 66 -3.73 -2.78 -6.07
CA ARG A 66 -3.71 -3.92 -6.99
C ARG A 66 -2.92 -5.09 -6.42
N GLY A 67 -1.98 -4.83 -5.52
CA GLY A 67 -1.07 -5.83 -4.95
C GLY A 67 -0.87 -5.68 -3.45
N GLN A 68 -1.97 -5.53 -2.67
CA GLN A 68 -1.91 -5.58 -1.22
C GLN A 68 -1.71 -7.01 -0.74
N VAL A 69 -0.97 -7.18 0.35
CA VAL A 69 -0.77 -8.47 1.01
C VAL A 69 -1.13 -8.36 2.48
N ALA A 70 -1.86 -9.36 2.96
CA ALA A 70 -2.14 -9.52 4.38
C ALA A 70 -1.93 -10.98 4.81
N HIS A 71 -1.81 -11.23 6.11
CA HIS A 71 -1.86 -12.58 6.66
C HIS A 71 -2.69 -12.64 7.92
N LEU A 72 -3.16 -13.83 8.25
CA LEU A 72 -3.78 -14.17 9.51
C LEU A 72 -3.45 -15.62 9.87
N ASP A 73 -3.61 -15.97 11.16
CA ASP A 73 -3.47 -17.31 11.65
C ASP A 73 -4.86 -17.93 11.84
N ILE A 74 -5.16 -19.00 11.11
CA ILE A 74 -6.45 -19.73 11.19
C ILE A 74 -6.24 -20.98 12.04
N PRO A 75 -7.12 -21.27 13.04
CA PRO A 75 -7.06 -22.53 13.78
C PRO A 75 -7.09 -23.72 12.81
N HIS A 76 -6.17 -24.68 12.97
CA HIS A 76 -6.03 -25.84 12.07
C HIS A 76 -7.33 -26.60 11.87
N ALA A 77 -8.12 -26.80 12.93
CA ALA A 77 -9.42 -27.47 12.85
C ALA A 77 -10.43 -26.70 11.97
N ALA A 78 -10.40 -25.34 12.00
CA ALA A 78 -11.25 -24.51 11.14
C ALA A 78 -10.75 -24.50 9.69
N TRP A 79 -9.42 -24.48 9.49
CA TRP A 79 -8.78 -24.60 8.17
C TRP A 79 -9.22 -25.89 7.46
N ARG A 80 -9.10 -27.05 8.11
CA ARG A 80 -9.46 -28.36 7.55
C ARG A 80 -10.97 -28.53 7.28
N ARG A 81 -11.82 -27.70 7.87
CA ARG A 81 -13.27 -27.67 7.60
C ARG A 81 -13.66 -26.79 6.42
N LEU A 82 -12.72 -26.06 5.82
CA LEU A 82 -13.00 -25.32 4.60
C LEU A 82 -13.32 -26.33 3.49
N PRO A 83 -14.59 -26.44 3.03
CA PRO A 83 -14.95 -27.51 2.12
C PRO A 83 -14.31 -27.32 0.77
N SER A 84 -13.63 -28.34 0.36
CA SER A 84 -13.13 -28.52 -0.99
C SER A 84 -14.25 -29.10 -1.87
N ARG A 85 -14.94 -28.23 -2.62
CA ARG A 85 -15.75 -28.67 -3.76
C ARG A 85 -14.95 -28.45 -5.05
N PHE A 86 -15.09 -29.33 -6.03
CA PHE A 86 -14.46 -29.18 -7.36
C PHE A 86 -12.92 -29.28 -7.38
N ARG A 87 -12.30 -30.16 -6.60
CA ARG A 87 -10.83 -30.36 -6.55
C ARG A 87 -9.99 -29.15 -6.13
N ARG A 88 -10.59 -28.18 -5.45
CA ARG A 88 -9.85 -27.03 -4.88
C ARG A 88 -9.24 -27.45 -3.55
N ASP A 89 -8.03 -26.96 -3.28
CA ASP A 89 -7.45 -27.02 -1.95
C ASP A 89 -8.14 -26.04 -0.98
N GLU A 90 -7.75 -26.07 0.31
CA GLU A 90 -8.33 -25.20 1.33
C GLU A 90 -8.09 -23.72 1.05
N ALA A 91 -6.93 -23.36 0.48
CA ALA A 91 -6.56 -21.97 0.17
C ALA A 91 -7.39 -21.43 -0.98
N GLU A 92 -7.51 -22.17 -2.08
CA GLU A 92 -8.37 -21.82 -3.22
C GLU A 92 -9.84 -21.72 -2.80
N SER A 93 -10.28 -22.64 -1.92
CA SER A 93 -11.63 -22.63 -1.36
C SER A 93 -11.88 -21.41 -0.48
N LEU A 94 -10.91 -20.98 0.31
CA LEU A 94 -10.99 -19.76 1.11
C LEU A 94 -11.14 -18.53 0.22
N ALA A 95 -10.28 -18.37 -0.79
CA ALA A 95 -10.32 -17.23 -1.72
C ALA A 95 -11.68 -17.16 -2.45
N ALA A 96 -12.15 -18.28 -3.00
CA ALA A 96 -13.44 -18.34 -3.71
C ALA A 96 -14.62 -17.97 -2.81
N ARG A 97 -14.64 -18.45 -1.55
CA ARG A 97 -15.70 -18.17 -0.59
C ARG A 97 -15.67 -16.72 -0.08
N LEU A 98 -14.48 -16.18 0.14
CA LEU A 98 -14.35 -14.77 0.49
C LEU A 98 -14.92 -13.90 -0.63
N ASN A 99 -14.54 -14.15 -1.88
CA ASN A 99 -15.04 -13.40 -3.03
C ASN A 99 -16.56 -13.55 -3.25
N ALA A 100 -17.17 -14.64 -2.80
CA ALA A 100 -18.62 -14.82 -2.87
C ALA A 100 -19.41 -13.98 -1.83
N VAL A 101 -18.75 -13.48 -0.78
CA VAL A 101 -19.40 -12.69 0.28
C VAL A 101 -18.86 -11.26 0.42
N LEU A 102 -17.71 -10.97 -0.18
CA LEU A 102 -17.13 -9.63 -0.23
C LEU A 102 -17.91 -8.74 -1.21
N PRO A 103 -17.97 -7.44 -0.95
CA PRO A 103 -18.46 -6.49 -1.93
C PRO A 103 -17.49 -6.40 -3.13
N SER A 104 -18.01 -5.94 -4.28
CA SER A 104 -17.27 -5.94 -5.55
C SER A 104 -16.01 -5.06 -5.57
N ASP A 105 -15.85 -4.17 -4.61
CA ASP A 105 -14.71 -3.28 -4.48
C ASP A 105 -13.52 -3.86 -3.68
N ILE A 106 -13.63 -5.12 -3.20
CA ILE A 106 -12.51 -5.90 -2.65
C ILE A 106 -12.49 -7.28 -3.32
N ILE A 107 -11.30 -7.71 -3.75
CA ILE A 107 -11.07 -9.04 -4.33
C ILE A 107 -9.88 -9.70 -3.63
N VAL A 108 -10.07 -10.93 -3.18
CA VAL A 108 -8.99 -11.85 -2.81
C VAL A 108 -8.50 -12.51 -4.09
N ARG A 109 -7.34 -12.10 -4.59
CA ARG A 109 -6.76 -12.62 -5.85
C ARG A 109 -6.20 -14.02 -5.67
N ALA A 110 -5.59 -14.26 -4.51
CA ALA A 110 -5.06 -15.56 -4.12
C ALA A 110 -5.04 -15.70 -2.59
N ALA A 111 -5.17 -16.92 -2.12
CA ALA A 111 -4.82 -17.31 -0.76
C ALA A 111 -3.80 -18.45 -0.85
N SER A 112 -2.87 -18.53 0.10
CA SER A 112 -1.89 -19.61 0.19
C SER A 112 -1.47 -19.84 1.63
N VAL A 113 -1.02 -21.05 1.95
CA VAL A 113 -0.32 -21.31 3.22
C VAL A 113 1.00 -20.54 3.17
N ALA A 114 1.21 -19.68 4.14
CA ALA A 114 2.42 -18.86 4.19
C ALA A 114 3.66 -19.69 4.59
N PRO A 115 4.83 -19.39 4.05
CA PRO A 115 6.07 -20.04 4.48
C PRO A 115 6.34 -19.79 5.98
N PRO A 116 7.07 -20.70 6.66
CA PRO A 116 7.40 -20.54 8.07
C PRO A 116 8.05 -19.19 8.39
N GLY A 117 7.54 -18.51 9.42
CA GLY A 117 8.04 -17.20 9.85
C GLY A 117 7.63 -16.02 8.96
N PHE A 118 6.82 -16.23 7.94
CA PHE A 118 6.28 -15.14 7.11
C PHE A 118 5.50 -14.13 7.95
N ASP A 119 5.79 -12.86 7.73
CA ASP A 119 5.04 -11.73 8.26
C ASP A 119 4.80 -10.73 7.11
N ALA A 120 3.52 -10.47 6.79
CA ALA A 120 3.17 -9.60 5.65
C ALA A 120 3.83 -8.21 5.74
N ARG A 121 3.99 -7.67 6.96
CA ARG A 121 4.59 -6.36 7.16
C ARG A 121 6.11 -6.39 7.20
N PHE A 122 6.68 -7.32 7.98
CA PHE A 122 8.10 -7.31 8.32
C PHE A 122 8.96 -8.14 7.35
N SER A 123 8.39 -9.15 6.67
CA SER A 123 9.12 -9.88 5.64
C SER A 123 9.24 -9.13 4.31
N ALA A 124 8.45 -8.09 4.08
CA ALA A 124 8.48 -7.34 2.83
C ALA A 124 9.78 -6.53 2.67
N THR A 125 10.33 -6.55 1.46
CA THR A 125 11.58 -5.85 1.10
C THR A 125 11.32 -4.55 0.36
N GLU A 126 10.16 -4.42 -0.30
CA GLU A 126 9.80 -3.23 -1.09
C GLU A 126 8.27 -3.08 -1.18
N ARG A 127 7.81 -1.85 -1.33
CA ARG A 127 6.46 -1.49 -1.76
C ARG A 127 6.57 -0.59 -2.98
N ARG A 128 5.74 -0.85 -3.99
CA ARG A 128 5.65 -0.06 -5.21
C ARG A 128 4.28 0.56 -5.30
N TYR A 129 4.26 1.87 -5.52
CA TYR A 129 3.06 2.65 -5.77
C TYR A 129 3.11 3.28 -7.16
N ALA A 130 1.93 3.49 -7.74
CA ALA A 130 1.75 4.39 -8.87
C ALA A 130 0.81 5.53 -8.47
N TYR A 131 1.11 6.75 -8.89
CA TYR A 131 0.21 7.88 -8.77
C TYR A 131 -0.14 8.40 -10.16
N ARG A 132 -1.43 8.41 -10.50
CA ARG A 132 -1.94 8.71 -11.85
C ARG A 132 -2.58 10.07 -11.89
N ILE A 133 -2.24 10.86 -12.93
CA ILE A 133 -2.67 12.24 -13.10
C ILE A 133 -3.08 12.49 -14.54
N SER A 134 -4.25 13.07 -14.72
CA SER A 134 -4.66 13.74 -15.97
C SER A 134 -4.42 15.22 -15.79
N ASP A 135 -3.46 15.78 -16.49
CA ASP A 135 -3.01 17.19 -16.37
C ASP A 135 -3.56 18.10 -17.47
N ALA A 136 -3.22 19.38 -17.41
CA ALA A 136 -3.59 20.41 -18.40
C ALA A 136 -5.11 20.56 -18.64
N GLY A 137 -5.93 20.22 -17.63
CA GLY A 137 -7.37 20.31 -17.74
C GLY A 137 -8.02 19.24 -18.63
N LEU A 138 -7.25 18.24 -19.07
CA LEU A 138 -7.80 17.07 -19.76
C LEU A 138 -8.68 16.29 -18.78
N SER A 139 -9.90 15.97 -19.19
CA SER A 139 -10.76 15.09 -18.42
C SER A 139 -10.29 13.65 -18.62
N PRO A 140 -10.07 12.88 -17.55
CA PRO A 140 -9.75 11.46 -17.67
C PRO A 140 -10.93 10.71 -18.26
N ASP A 141 -10.65 9.56 -18.88
CA ASP A 141 -11.67 8.60 -19.26
C ASP A 141 -12.59 8.33 -18.04
N PRO A 142 -13.92 8.42 -18.17
CA PRO A 142 -14.86 8.13 -17.10
C PRO A 142 -14.65 6.76 -16.43
N LEU A 143 -14.12 5.76 -17.14
CA LEU A 143 -13.85 4.43 -16.62
C LEU A 143 -12.67 4.40 -15.63
N VAL A 144 -11.73 5.36 -15.73
CA VAL A 144 -10.56 5.43 -14.85
C VAL A 144 -10.64 6.56 -13.82
N ARG A 145 -11.69 7.39 -13.84
CA ARG A 145 -11.84 8.60 -13.03
C ARG A 145 -11.67 8.39 -11.50
N ARG A 146 -11.93 7.18 -11.01
CA ARG A 146 -11.84 6.87 -9.58
C ARG A 146 -10.40 6.74 -9.08
N HIS A 147 -9.44 6.46 -9.98
CA HIS A 147 -8.04 6.27 -9.63
C HIS A 147 -7.07 7.18 -10.39
N VAL A 148 -7.59 8.28 -10.95
CA VAL A 148 -6.81 9.32 -11.66
C VAL A 148 -7.13 10.68 -11.08
N LEU A 149 -6.11 11.42 -10.65
CA LEU A 149 -6.25 12.82 -10.23
C LEU A 149 -6.40 13.70 -11.46
N THR A 150 -7.50 14.45 -11.57
CA THR A 150 -7.58 15.56 -12.52
C THR A 150 -6.81 16.75 -11.98
N TYR A 151 -5.80 17.23 -12.72
CA TYR A 151 -4.91 18.31 -12.33
C TYR A 151 -5.05 19.48 -13.29
N PRO A 152 -5.33 20.71 -12.82
CA PRO A 152 -5.72 21.81 -13.71
C PRO A 152 -4.58 22.42 -14.51
N ARG A 153 -3.32 22.10 -14.18
CA ARG A 153 -2.13 22.69 -14.81
C ARG A 153 -1.36 21.65 -15.59
N ALA A 154 -0.70 22.08 -16.66
CA ALA A 154 0.26 21.26 -17.36
C ALA A 154 1.46 20.93 -16.46
N LEU A 155 1.97 19.72 -16.59
CA LEU A 155 3.11 19.21 -15.84
C LEU A 155 4.30 19.01 -16.77
N ASP A 156 5.42 19.63 -16.42
CA ASP A 156 6.69 19.40 -17.10
C ASP A 156 7.41 18.17 -16.54
N ILE A 157 7.49 17.11 -17.34
CA ILE A 157 8.08 15.83 -16.94
C ILE A 157 9.57 16.00 -16.55
N GLY A 158 10.31 16.86 -17.26
CA GLY A 158 11.72 17.12 -16.96
C GLY A 158 11.90 17.72 -15.57
N SER A 159 11.08 18.70 -15.20
CA SER A 159 11.07 19.32 -13.87
C SER A 159 10.64 18.34 -12.78
N LEU A 160 9.62 17.51 -13.02
CA LEU A 160 9.20 16.46 -12.10
C LEU A 160 10.35 15.47 -11.83
N GLU A 161 11.02 15.00 -12.87
CA GLU A 161 12.15 14.07 -12.78
C GLU A 161 13.35 14.70 -12.05
N ALA A 162 13.70 15.95 -12.38
CA ALA A 162 14.81 16.64 -11.72
C ALA A 162 14.55 16.85 -10.23
N ALA A 163 13.34 17.27 -9.85
CA ALA A 163 12.91 17.41 -8.47
C ALA A 163 12.96 16.07 -7.72
N SER A 164 12.49 15.00 -8.33
CA SER A 164 12.41 13.66 -7.73
C SER A 164 13.77 13.05 -7.42
N ARG A 165 14.75 13.23 -8.32
CA ARG A 165 16.14 12.75 -8.10
C ARG A 165 16.74 13.28 -6.80
N SER A 166 16.43 14.52 -6.42
CA SER A 166 16.94 15.12 -5.17
C SER A 166 16.39 14.46 -3.90
N LEU A 167 15.30 13.70 -4.00
CA LEU A 167 14.59 13.07 -2.87
C LEU A 167 14.94 11.59 -2.67
N THR A 168 15.60 10.95 -3.63
CA THR A 168 15.92 9.51 -3.56
C THR A 168 17.04 9.19 -2.56
N GLY A 169 17.13 7.92 -2.16
CA GLY A 169 18.14 7.37 -1.26
C GLY A 169 17.65 7.19 0.18
N LEU A 170 18.57 6.74 1.03
CA LEU A 170 18.33 6.53 2.46
C LEU A 170 18.43 7.87 3.21
N ARG A 171 17.32 8.31 3.79
CA ARG A 171 17.24 9.56 4.55
C ARG A 171 16.09 9.59 5.53
N ASP A 172 16.04 10.62 6.36
CA ASP A 172 14.90 10.94 7.19
C ASP A 172 13.84 11.72 6.37
N PHE A 173 12.65 11.14 6.25
CA PHE A 173 11.50 11.74 5.55
C PHE A 173 10.51 12.42 6.49
N CYS A 174 10.93 12.87 7.69
CA CYS A 174 10.04 13.48 8.67
C CYS A 174 9.26 14.67 8.10
N ALA A 175 9.84 15.46 7.19
CA ALA A 175 9.18 16.58 6.49
C ALA A 175 7.91 16.15 5.72
N PHE A 176 7.88 14.92 5.23
CA PHE A 176 6.82 14.33 4.39
C PHE A 176 5.88 13.42 5.18
N CYS A 177 6.17 13.11 6.44
CA CYS A 177 5.47 12.11 7.20
C CYS A 177 4.56 12.70 8.27
N ARG A 178 3.37 12.13 8.45
CA ARG A 178 2.60 12.40 9.65
C ARG A 178 3.25 11.66 10.83
N PRO A 179 3.61 12.35 11.91
CA PRO A 179 4.26 11.73 13.06
C PRO A 179 3.42 10.59 13.64
N ARG A 180 4.12 9.54 14.12
CA ARG A 180 3.52 8.46 14.88
C ARG A 180 4.50 8.03 15.97
N GLU A 181 4.01 7.96 17.19
CA GLU A 181 4.78 7.52 18.34
C GLU A 181 5.40 6.13 18.10
N GLY A 182 6.66 5.97 18.47
CA GLY A 182 7.41 4.72 18.35
C GLY A 182 7.83 4.32 16.94
N ALA A 183 7.51 5.12 15.88
CA ALA A 183 7.91 4.84 14.50
C ALA A 183 9.01 5.79 14.03
N THR A 184 10.00 5.27 13.28
CA THR A 184 11.00 6.10 12.60
C THR A 184 10.47 6.60 11.27
N THR A 185 11.03 7.70 10.77
CA THR A 185 10.76 8.28 9.45
C THR A 185 11.89 8.03 8.45
N ILE A 186 12.93 7.28 8.87
CA ILE A 186 14.07 6.91 8.04
C ILE A 186 13.66 5.82 7.05
N ARG A 187 13.74 6.13 5.74
CA ARG A 187 13.36 5.23 4.64
C ARG A 187 14.39 5.24 3.52
N ASP A 188 14.44 4.16 2.77
CA ASP A 188 15.22 4.05 1.54
C ASP A 188 14.27 4.23 0.36
N LEU A 189 14.15 5.48 -0.13
CA LEU A 189 13.37 5.80 -1.34
C LEU A 189 14.21 5.45 -2.57
N ARG A 190 13.92 4.32 -3.18
CA ARG A 190 14.70 3.74 -4.28
C ARG A 190 14.36 4.35 -5.62
N GLU A 191 13.09 4.77 -5.79
CA GLU A 191 12.60 5.35 -7.03
C GLU A 191 11.48 6.36 -6.75
N LEU A 192 11.56 7.49 -7.43
CA LEU A 192 10.48 8.43 -7.64
C LEU A 192 10.66 8.96 -9.06
N SER A 193 10.01 8.35 -10.02
CA SER A 193 10.14 8.62 -11.45
C SER A 193 8.79 8.99 -12.06
N TRP A 194 8.82 9.73 -13.18
CA TRP A 194 7.63 10.25 -13.83
C TRP A 194 7.68 10.00 -15.33
N ARG A 195 6.57 9.61 -15.89
CA ARG A 195 6.44 9.48 -17.33
C ARG A 195 5.04 9.83 -17.80
N ARG A 196 4.94 10.29 -19.05
CA ARG A 196 3.65 10.39 -19.74
C ARG A 196 3.45 9.10 -20.51
N GLU A 197 2.37 8.39 -20.22
CA GLU A 197 2.03 7.15 -20.90
C GLU A 197 1.55 7.47 -22.33
N VAL A 198 2.02 6.69 -23.30
CA VAL A 198 1.67 6.89 -24.70
C VAL A 198 0.67 5.86 -25.22
N SER A 199 0.40 4.80 -24.45
CA SER A 199 -0.47 3.69 -24.84
C SER A 199 -1.07 2.98 -23.64
N GLY A 200 -2.02 2.07 -23.91
CA GLY A 200 -2.68 1.27 -22.88
C GLY A 200 -3.77 2.02 -22.12
N ALA A 201 -4.20 1.45 -21.01
CA ALA A 201 -5.30 2.00 -20.19
C ALA A 201 -4.94 3.33 -19.50
N ASP A 202 -3.65 3.61 -19.32
CA ASP A 202 -3.14 4.85 -18.72
C ASP A 202 -2.66 5.86 -19.80
N ALA A 203 -3.02 5.67 -21.10
CA ALA A 203 -2.61 6.57 -22.17
C ALA A 203 -2.92 8.04 -21.86
N TRP A 204 -1.94 8.92 -22.16
CA TRP A 204 -1.97 10.37 -21.91
C TRP A 204 -1.87 10.79 -20.44
N LEU A 205 -1.94 9.88 -19.49
CA LEU A 205 -1.74 10.20 -18.09
C LEU A 205 -0.26 10.45 -17.77
N VAL A 206 -0.01 11.34 -16.83
CA VAL A 206 1.27 11.43 -16.13
C VAL A 206 1.25 10.44 -14.97
N VAL A 207 2.19 9.53 -14.97
CA VAL A 207 2.29 8.47 -13.96
C VAL A 207 3.59 8.59 -13.19
N ALA A 208 3.47 8.74 -11.85
CA ALA A 208 4.60 8.60 -10.95
C ALA A 208 4.75 7.14 -10.53
N THR A 209 5.97 6.61 -10.57
CA THR A 209 6.35 5.35 -9.93
C THR A 209 7.14 5.65 -8.66
N VAL A 210 6.71 5.07 -7.54
CA VAL A 210 7.34 5.30 -6.23
C VAL A 210 7.68 3.95 -5.60
N ARG A 211 8.97 3.73 -5.31
CA ARG A 211 9.47 2.49 -4.71
C ARG A 211 10.31 2.80 -3.48
N ALA A 212 10.04 2.10 -2.39
CA ALA A 212 10.84 2.19 -1.17
C ALA A 212 10.77 0.88 -0.37
N ASP A 213 11.68 0.72 0.55
CA ASP A 213 11.66 -0.38 1.53
C ASP A 213 10.41 -0.34 2.43
N ALA A 214 10.00 0.86 2.82
CA ALA A 214 8.75 1.12 3.55
C ALA A 214 8.35 2.59 3.39
N PHE A 215 7.12 2.92 3.77
CA PHE A 215 6.61 4.29 3.79
C PHE A 215 6.06 4.62 5.17
N CYS A 216 6.25 5.86 5.62
CA CYS A 216 5.54 6.41 6.76
C CYS A 216 4.20 7.04 6.34
N HIS A 217 3.36 7.37 7.31
CA HIS A 217 1.99 7.84 7.07
C HIS A 217 1.97 9.07 6.15
N SER A 218 1.22 9.00 5.07
CA SER A 218 1.05 10.01 4.02
C SER A 218 2.32 10.37 3.23
N MET A 219 3.44 9.66 3.40
CA MET A 219 4.72 9.98 2.77
C MET A 219 4.63 10.09 1.24
N VAL A 220 4.10 9.07 0.56
CA VAL A 220 3.99 9.07 -0.91
C VAL A 220 3.19 10.27 -1.40
N ARG A 221 2.03 10.52 -0.79
CA ARG A 221 1.15 11.63 -1.17
C ARG A 221 1.80 13.01 -0.91
N SER A 222 2.60 13.13 0.15
CA SER A 222 3.35 14.35 0.45
C SER A 222 4.51 14.55 -0.54
N LEU A 223 5.24 13.48 -0.91
CA LEU A 223 6.26 13.52 -1.94
C LEU A 223 5.68 13.97 -3.29
N VAL A 224 4.61 13.31 -3.72
CA VAL A 224 3.89 13.67 -4.96
C VAL A 224 3.47 15.13 -4.93
N GLY A 225 2.82 15.58 -3.86
CA GLY A 225 2.33 16.95 -3.75
C GLY A 225 3.45 18.01 -3.79
N ALA A 226 4.61 17.72 -3.17
CA ALA A 226 5.76 18.59 -3.22
C ALA A 226 6.39 18.66 -4.64
N VAL A 227 6.54 17.50 -5.29
CA VAL A 227 7.11 17.42 -6.64
C VAL A 227 6.18 18.06 -7.67
N LEU A 228 4.86 17.88 -7.55
CA LEU A 228 3.86 18.55 -8.41
C LEU A 228 3.96 20.08 -8.35
N ALA A 229 4.26 20.65 -7.17
CA ALA A 229 4.42 22.10 -7.04
C ALA A 229 5.67 22.63 -7.76
N VAL A 230 6.66 21.78 -8.00
CA VAL A 230 7.82 22.10 -8.85
C VAL A 230 7.49 21.87 -10.32
N GLY A 231 6.86 20.74 -10.65
CA GLY A 231 6.52 20.37 -12.02
C GLY A 231 5.52 21.31 -12.71
N ASP A 232 4.68 22.05 -11.95
CA ASP A 232 3.76 23.05 -12.47
C ASP A 232 4.29 24.50 -12.35
N GLY A 233 5.55 24.67 -11.95
CA GLY A 233 6.24 25.95 -11.87
C GLY A 233 5.85 26.86 -10.69
N ARG A 234 4.98 26.39 -9.74
CA ARG A 234 4.62 27.20 -8.55
C ARG A 234 5.75 27.29 -7.53
N ARG A 235 6.66 26.36 -7.56
CA ARG A 235 7.83 26.28 -6.67
C ARG A 235 9.05 25.87 -7.48
N ASP A 236 10.22 26.14 -6.93
CA ASP A 236 11.51 25.79 -7.50
C ASP A 236 12.20 24.65 -6.73
N ALA A 237 13.31 24.17 -7.26
CA ALA A 237 14.12 23.11 -6.65
C ALA A 237 14.71 23.54 -5.30
N GLU A 238 15.00 24.83 -5.11
CA GLU A 238 15.53 25.37 -3.87
C GLU A 238 14.49 25.29 -2.74
N TRP A 239 13.23 25.67 -3.04
CA TRP A 239 12.12 25.49 -2.12
C TRP A 239 11.98 24.02 -1.70
N LEU A 240 12.04 23.08 -2.68
CA LEU A 240 11.93 21.65 -2.38
C LEU A 240 13.06 21.18 -1.45
N SER A 241 14.30 21.62 -1.70
CA SER A 241 15.45 21.29 -0.86
C SER A 241 15.27 21.81 0.57
N ARG A 242 14.87 23.07 0.73
CA ARG A 242 14.59 23.66 2.06
C ARG A 242 13.49 22.89 2.81
N VAL A 243 12.40 22.53 2.13
CA VAL A 243 11.30 21.80 2.74
C VAL A 243 11.72 20.39 3.10
N ALA A 244 12.45 19.71 2.24
CA ALA A 244 12.91 18.33 2.46
C ALA A 244 13.90 18.21 3.64
N SER A 245 14.64 19.29 3.96
CA SER A 245 15.57 19.37 5.08
C SER A 245 14.93 19.74 6.42
N SER A 246 13.60 19.94 6.45
CA SER A 246 12.90 20.31 7.69
C SER A 246 12.96 19.16 8.72
N PRO A 247 13.31 19.43 9.98
CA PRO A 247 13.37 18.42 11.06
C PRO A 247 11.98 17.99 11.56
N LYS A 248 10.91 18.52 10.99
CA LYS A 248 9.52 18.19 11.30
C LYS A 248 8.65 18.29 10.06
N ARG A 249 7.44 17.70 10.13
CA ARG A 249 6.49 17.75 9.02
C ARG A 249 6.28 19.21 8.57
N SER A 250 6.46 19.43 7.27
CA SER A 250 6.32 20.77 6.69
C SER A 250 4.86 21.06 6.34
N PRO A 251 4.26 22.16 6.87
CA PRO A 251 2.93 22.60 6.48
C PRO A 251 2.88 23.18 5.07
N ALA A 252 4.03 23.50 4.48
CA ALA A 252 4.12 24.04 3.12
C ALA A 252 3.88 22.98 2.03
N ILE A 253 3.87 21.70 2.40
CA ILE A 253 3.61 20.59 1.47
C ILE A 253 2.11 20.30 1.42
N ALA A 254 1.49 20.54 0.26
CA ALA A 254 0.14 20.07 -0.01
C ALA A 254 0.16 18.53 -0.21
N VAL A 255 -0.64 17.82 0.58
CA VAL A 255 -0.74 16.36 0.45
C VAL A 255 -1.63 16.03 -0.74
N ALA A 256 -1.11 15.30 -1.74
CA ALA A 256 -1.87 14.91 -2.91
C ALA A 256 -3.08 14.03 -2.53
N PRO A 257 -4.23 14.15 -3.22
CA PRO A 257 -5.44 13.34 -2.97
C PRO A 257 -5.17 11.84 -2.97
N GLY A 258 -5.93 11.08 -2.16
CA GLY A 258 -5.74 9.62 -2.03
C GLY A 258 -6.07 8.86 -3.31
N HIS A 259 -7.11 9.26 -4.02
CA HIS A 259 -7.66 8.53 -5.18
C HIS A 259 -6.70 8.41 -6.38
N GLY A 260 -5.70 9.28 -6.55
CA GLY A 260 -4.68 9.08 -7.57
C GLY A 260 -3.66 7.98 -7.23
N LEU A 261 -3.62 7.51 -5.98
CA LEU A 261 -2.60 6.60 -5.48
C LEU A 261 -3.07 5.15 -5.47
N THR A 262 -2.27 4.26 -6.04
CA THR A 262 -2.51 2.81 -6.02
C THR A 262 -1.27 2.07 -5.52
N LEU A 263 -1.43 1.19 -4.52
CA LEU A 263 -0.41 0.20 -4.15
C LEU A 263 -0.38 -0.89 -5.23
N GLU A 264 0.65 -0.88 -6.07
CA GLU A 264 0.75 -1.81 -7.21
C GLU A 264 1.31 -3.16 -6.79
N GLN A 265 2.30 -3.17 -5.88
CA GLN A 265 2.99 -4.40 -5.50
C GLN A 265 3.65 -4.31 -4.12
N VAL A 266 3.66 -5.42 -3.40
CA VAL A 266 4.53 -5.68 -2.25
C VAL A 266 5.48 -6.80 -2.64
N VAL A 267 6.79 -6.56 -2.49
CA VAL A 267 7.85 -7.52 -2.84
C VAL A 267 8.34 -8.22 -1.57
N TYR A 268 8.52 -9.51 -1.65
CA TYR A 268 9.09 -10.36 -0.60
C TYR A 268 10.34 -11.05 -1.11
N PRO A 269 11.28 -11.47 -0.23
CA PRO A 269 12.39 -12.32 -0.60
C PRO A 269 11.91 -13.75 -0.89
N SER A 270 12.83 -14.67 -1.16
CA SER A 270 12.51 -16.09 -1.27
C SER A 270 11.89 -16.64 0.02
N ASP A 271 11.10 -17.72 -0.07
CA ASP A 271 10.42 -18.32 1.07
C ASP A 271 11.39 -18.73 2.20
N ALA A 272 12.61 -19.15 1.84
CA ALA A 272 13.66 -19.47 2.80
C ALA A 272 14.17 -18.26 3.62
N GLU A 273 13.98 -17.06 3.12
CA GLU A 273 14.52 -15.82 3.70
C GLU A 273 13.48 -14.98 4.44
N VAL A 274 12.18 -15.27 4.27
CA VAL A 274 11.10 -14.43 4.85
C VAL A 274 11.19 -14.31 6.37
N ALA A 275 11.55 -15.39 7.07
CA ALA A 275 11.68 -15.43 8.52
C ALA A 275 12.84 -14.54 9.00
N ARG A 276 14.03 -14.69 8.38
CA ARG A 276 15.22 -13.88 8.67
C ARG A 276 14.92 -12.40 8.42
N ARG A 277 14.32 -12.08 7.26
CA ARG A 277 13.95 -10.70 6.93
C ARG A 277 12.98 -10.09 7.94
N ALA A 278 11.98 -10.85 8.40
CA ALA A 278 11.03 -10.39 9.40
C ALA A 278 11.72 -10.07 10.73
N ALA A 279 12.69 -10.87 11.16
CA ALA A 279 13.47 -10.63 12.39
C ALA A 279 14.31 -9.35 12.27
N GLU A 280 15.06 -9.19 11.19
CA GLU A 280 15.90 -8.01 10.91
C GLU A 280 15.07 -6.71 10.88
N THR A 281 13.88 -6.73 10.26
CA THR A 281 13.07 -5.54 10.05
C THR A 281 12.35 -5.05 11.31
N ARG A 282 12.19 -5.89 12.35
CA ARG A 282 11.61 -5.49 13.64
C ARG A 282 12.53 -4.57 14.44
N GLY A 283 13.82 -4.54 14.16
CA GLY A 283 14.77 -3.60 14.73
C GLY A 283 14.48 -2.14 14.33
N ARG A 284 14.82 -1.18 15.20
CA ARG A 284 14.73 0.24 14.86
C ARG A 284 15.89 0.62 13.94
N ARG A 285 15.55 1.30 12.83
CA ARG A 285 16.56 1.84 11.91
C ARG A 285 17.10 3.16 12.44
N THR A 286 18.42 3.35 12.34
CA THR A 286 19.15 4.61 12.58
C THR A 286 19.82 5.05 11.28
N LEU A 287 20.08 6.35 11.13
CA LEU A 287 21.06 6.87 10.15
C LEU A 287 22.42 6.78 10.84
N ASN A 288 23.37 6.07 10.25
CA ASN A 288 24.76 6.08 10.65
C ASN A 288 25.42 7.35 10.11
#